data_5942331dd1cb7d8a2d0a8da1f4c8ccb8
#
_entry.id   5942331dd1cb7d8a2d0a8da1f4c8ccb8
#
_cell.length_a   1.000
_cell.length_b   1.000
_cell.length_c   1.000
_cell.angle_alpha   90.00
_cell.angle_beta   90.00
_cell.angle_gamma   90.00
#
_symmetry.space_group_name_H-M   'P 1'
#
loop_
_entity.id
_entity.type
_entity.pdbx_description
1 polymer ?
#
loop_
_entity_poly.entity_id
_entity_poly.type
_entity_poly.pdbx_seq_one_letter_code
_entity_poly.pdbx_strand_id
1 'polypeptide(L)'
;MPNRSLIFFLIKRYLRFDKSQPFISITALLAFFGVAVGVMVLIVAMAIMNGMSKEFEKKLFVMNYPLTLYTTSPYGISEEVVQALEKKFPNLLFSPYLQTQSLIKSAHSMNGGVVFGVDFSKERRINEVLNDALKNTNTNDLFKNPFNLIVGKSLRYSLNLDLNQKADLFFTELEPTGLTLSPIMKRFTIKGDFDSGLKSYDMSYMYASLQAISTIRRLPLGLYDGVHVYSKTPMKDIEILRNALKTINHHGIGIEGWWQQNGNFFSAMELEKRALFIVLMLIILMASLNIISSLLMVVMNRRKEIALLFSMGSSQKEIQKTFFYLGNIIGLGGVALGVVLAFLSMYLLSVFPIISLPADVYGINTLPLDLSLMDFTLTLIGSIIIVGLSSYYPSKKASHIDALSVLRNE
;
A
#
# COMPACT_ATOMS: atom_id res chain seq x y z
N MET A 1 1.05 46.47 26.24
CA MET A 1 0.68 45.06 25.98
C MET A 1 -0.65 45.05 25.24
N PRO A 2 -0.88 44.19 24.24
CA PRO A 2 -2.16 44.16 23.54
C PRO A 2 -3.30 43.78 24.52
N ASN A 3 -4.40 44.53 24.46
CA ASN A 3 -5.54 44.30 25.34
C ASN A 3 -6.27 42.98 24.92
N ARG A 4 -5.96 41.86 25.59
CA ARG A 4 -6.53 40.55 25.30
C ARG A 4 -8.07 40.52 25.42
N SER A 5 -8.67 41.33 26.31
CA SER A 5 -10.11 41.36 26.50
C SER A 5 -10.80 41.99 25.29
N LEU A 6 -10.24 43.04 24.69
CA LEU A 6 -10.72 43.66 23.46
C LEU A 6 -10.69 42.71 22.28
N ILE A 7 -9.54 42.01 22.08
CA ILE A 7 -9.40 41.05 20.99
C ILE A 7 -10.47 39.95 21.08
N PHE A 8 -10.65 39.34 22.25
CA PHE A 8 -11.63 38.29 22.46
C PHE A 8 -13.09 38.79 22.26
N PHE A 9 -13.38 39.97 22.72
CA PHE A 9 -14.69 40.61 22.53
C PHE A 9 -15.01 40.82 21.04
N LEU A 10 -14.06 41.34 20.27
CA LEU A 10 -14.23 41.57 18.83
C LEU A 10 -14.40 40.27 18.08
N ILE A 11 -13.60 39.22 18.39
CA ILE A 11 -13.72 37.89 17.78
C ILE A 11 -15.11 37.33 18.01
N LYS A 12 -15.61 37.34 19.26
CA LYS A 12 -16.95 36.84 19.60
C LYS A 12 -18.05 37.59 18.86
N ARG A 13 -17.89 38.91 18.68
CA ARG A 13 -18.83 39.75 17.95
C ARG A 13 -18.82 39.44 16.44
N TYR A 14 -17.65 39.27 15.83
CA TYR A 14 -17.49 39.03 14.39
C TYR A 14 -17.81 37.60 13.95
N LEU A 15 -17.73 36.63 14.85
CA LEU A 15 -18.17 35.23 14.60
C LEU A 15 -19.70 35.10 14.67
N ARG A 16 -20.40 36.05 15.27
CA ARG A 16 -21.85 35.98 15.39
C ARG A 16 -22.50 36.21 14.01
N PHE A 17 -23.46 35.36 13.66
CA PHE A 17 -24.23 35.47 12.42
C PHE A 17 -24.90 36.86 12.33
N ASP A 18 -24.55 37.63 11.32
CA ASP A 18 -25.13 38.96 11.09
C ASP A 18 -26.26 38.83 10.06
N LYS A 19 -27.50 38.96 10.55
CA LYS A 19 -28.70 38.90 9.71
C LYS A 19 -28.78 40.05 8.69
N SER A 20 -28.06 41.15 8.93
CA SER A 20 -28.04 42.30 8.03
C SER A 20 -27.13 42.07 6.83
N GLN A 21 -26.17 41.14 6.96
CA GLN A 21 -25.21 40.79 5.91
C GLN A 21 -25.01 39.28 5.79
N PRO A 22 -26.03 38.53 5.36
CA PRO A 22 -26.01 37.06 5.36
C PRO A 22 -24.91 36.49 4.49
N PHE A 23 -24.51 37.18 3.42
CA PHE A 23 -23.51 36.74 2.48
C PHE A 23 -22.13 36.55 3.13
N ILE A 24 -21.73 37.37 4.09
CA ILE A 24 -20.47 37.25 4.82
C ILE A 24 -20.47 35.98 5.66
N SER A 25 -21.56 35.72 6.37
CA SER A 25 -21.68 34.53 7.20
C SER A 25 -21.70 33.25 6.37
N ILE A 26 -22.35 33.28 5.21
CA ILE A 26 -22.38 32.15 4.27
C ILE A 26 -20.96 31.86 3.72
N THR A 27 -20.21 32.88 3.30
CA THR A 27 -18.83 32.66 2.78
C THR A 27 -17.89 32.12 3.86
N ALA A 28 -18.03 32.58 5.10
CA ALA A 28 -17.26 32.03 6.23
C ALA A 28 -17.63 30.56 6.51
N LEU A 29 -18.93 30.22 6.42
CA LEU A 29 -19.43 28.87 6.59
C LEU A 29 -18.92 27.94 5.46
N LEU A 30 -18.94 28.42 4.22
CA LEU A 30 -18.38 27.69 3.07
C LEU A 30 -16.87 27.44 3.23
N ALA A 31 -16.13 28.44 3.74
CA ALA A 31 -14.71 28.27 4.02
C ALA A 31 -14.49 27.21 5.12
N PHE A 32 -15.27 27.27 6.19
CA PHE A 32 -15.21 26.29 7.29
C PHE A 32 -15.51 24.86 6.82
N PHE A 33 -16.61 24.64 6.10
CA PHE A 33 -16.96 23.32 5.59
C PHE A 33 -16.03 22.86 4.47
N GLY A 34 -15.55 23.77 3.63
CA GLY A 34 -14.58 23.44 2.59
C GLY A 34 -13.29 22.84 3.16
N VAL A 35 -12.75 23.46 4.22
CA VAL A 35 -11.59 22.93 4.93
C VAL A 35 -11.93 21.61 5.63
N ALA A 36 -13.10 21.50 6.26
CA ALA A 36 -13.52 20.28 6.95
C ALA A 36 -13.63 19.10 5.99
N VAL A 37 -14.27 19.27 4.85
CA VAL A 37 -14.40 18.22 3.82
C VAL A 37 -13.03 17.88 3.24
N GLY A 38 -12.19 18.88 2.95
CA GLY A 38 -10.83 18.63 2.43
C GLY A 38 -9.99 17.78 3.38
N VAL A 39 -9.98 18.11 4.67
CA VAL A 39 -9.27 17.34 5.70
C VAL A 39 -9.86 15.94 5.86
N MET A 40 -11.19 15.82 5.89
CA MET A 40 -11.88 14.53 5.96
C MET A 40 -11.45 13.62 4.81
N VAL A 41 -11.55 14.10 3.57
CA VAL A 41 -11.23 13.32 2.37
C VAL A 41 -9.77 12.90 2.37
N LEU A 42 -8.84 13.80 2.75
CA LEU A 42 -7.42 13.48 2.80
C LEU A 42 -7.13 12.37 3.83
N ILE A 43 -7.66 12.45 5.04
CA ILE A 43 -7.45 11.44 6.09
C ILE A 43 -8.01 10.09 5.65
N VAL A 44 -9.24 10.06 5.11
CA VAL A 44 -9.90 8.82 4.66
C VAL A 44 -9.14 8.20 3.47
N ALA A 45 -8.75 9.00 2.47
CA ALA A 45 -8.00 8.51 1.32
C ALA A 45 -6.65 7.92 1.72
N MET A 46 -5.91 8.58 2.63
CA MET A 46 -4.64 8.06 3.13
C MET A 46 -4.84 6.77 3.95
N ALA A 47 -5.91 6.66 4.73
CA ALA A 47 -6.24 5.45 5.47
C ALA A 47 -6.56 4.26 4.53
N ILE A 48 -7.28 4.51 3.43
CA ILE A 48 -7.55 3.50 2.39
C ILE A 48 -6.24 3.07 1.72
N MET A 49 -5.41 4.01 1.28
CA MET A 49 -4.13 3.68 0.62
C MET A 49 -3.20 2.86 1.51
N ASN A 50 -3.10 3.21 2.79
CA ASN A 50 -2.30 2.44 3.74
C ASN A 50 -2.89 1.04 3.98
N GLY A 51 -4.21 0.95 4.13
CA GLY A 51 -4.90 -0.31 4.31
C GLY A 51 -4.70 -1.25 3.12
N MET A 52 -4.88 -0.73 1.90
CA MET A 52 -4.63 -1.48 0.66
C MET A 52 -3.18 -1.93 0.56
N SER A 53 -2.21 -1.04 0.82
CA SER A 53 -0.78 -1.38 0.79
C SER A 53 -0.44 -2.53 1.75
N LYS A 54 -0.95 -2.48 2.99
CA LYS A 54 -0.72 -3.53 3.98
C LYS A 54 -1.38 -4.86 3.60
N GLU A 55 -2.57 -4.83 3.03
CA GLU A 55 -3.23 -6.06 2.59
C GLU A 55 -2.52 -6.69 1.38
N PHE A 56 -2.07 -5.88 0.42
CA PHE A 56 -1.23 -6.37 -0.66
C PHE A 56 0.09 -6.95 -0.14
N GLU A 57 0.75 -6.27 0.78
CA GLU A 57 1.97 -6.77 1.42
C GLU A 57 1.74 -8.15 2.05
N LYS A 58 0.72 -8.32 2.89
CA LYS A 58 0.39 -9.61 3.51
C LYS A 58 0.15 -10.71 2.48
N LYS A 59 -0.59 -10.41 1.39
CA LYS A 59 -0.91 -11.40 0.38
C LYS A 59 0.28 -11.76 -0.51
N LEU A 60 1.12 -10.78 -0.84
CA LEU A 60 2.37 -11.06 -1.54
C LEU A 60 3.29 -11.94 -0.69
N PHE A 61 3.29 -11.79 0.63
CA PHE A 61 4.05 -12.67 1.53
C PHE A 61 3.62 -14.13 1.46
N VAL A 62 2.35 -14.40 1.18
CA VAL A 62 1.81 -15.77 1.13
C VAL A 62 2.50 -16.61 0.06
N MET A 63 2.88 -16.00 -1.08
CA MET A 63 3.51 -16.68 -2.22
C MET A 63 4.94 -16.21 -2.50
N ASN A 64 5.44 -15.22 -1.76
CA ASN A 64 6.82 -14.76 -1.85
C ASN A 64 7.54 -15.08 -0.53
N TYR A 65 8.70 -15.66 -0.68
CA TYR A 65 9.52 -16.06 0.47
C TYR A 65 10.23 -14.85 1.07
N PRO A 66 10.46 -14.81 2.40
CA PRO A 66 11.16 -13.72 3.06
C PRO A 66 12.46 -13.33 2.37
N LEU A 67 13.24 -14.34 1.97
CA LEU A 67 14.48 -14.19 1.22
C LEU A 67 14.57 -15.28 0.16
N THR A 68 15.19 -14.96 -0.97
CA THR A 68 15.44 -15.91 -2.05
C THR A 68 16.90 -15.80 -2.50
N LEU A 69 17.59 -16.92 -2.50
CA LEU A 69 18.87 -17.04 -3.18
C LEU A 69 18.59 -17.34 -4.66
N TYR A 70 19.25 -16.61 -5.54
CA TYR A 70 19.16 -16.82 -6.97
C TYR A 70 20.57 -16.90 -7.58
N THR A 71 20.66 -17.50 -8.74
CA THR A 71 21.92 -17.58 -9.47
C THR A 71 21.85 -16.79 -10.77
N THR A 72 22.94 -16.10 -11.10
CA THR A 72 23.15 -15.50 -12.41
C THR A 72 24.04 -16.42 -13.29
N SER A 73 24.56 -17.51 -12.70
CA SER A 73 25.37 -18.50 -13.38
C SER A 73 24.50 -19.58 -14.02
N PRO A 74 24.79 -20.04 -15.23
CA PRO A 74 24.11 -21.17 -15.86
C PRO A 74 24.30 -22.50 -15.10
N TYR A 75 25.27 -22.57 -14.19
CA TYR A 75 25.58 -23.78 -13.41
C TYR A 75 24.68 -23.99 -12.18
N GLY A 76 23.74 -23.07 -11.89
CA GLY A 76 22.83 -23.22 -10.76
C GLY A 76 23.51 -23.07 -9.40
N ILE A 77 22.77 -23.40 -8.34
CA ILE A 77 23.25 -23.48 -6.95
C ILE A 77 23.43 -24.96 -6.60
N SER A 78 24.62 -25.35 -6.15
CA SER A 78 24.88 -26.73 -5.79
C SER A 78 24.36 -27.09 -4.40
N GLU A 79 24.06 -28.38 -4.20
CA GLU A 79 23.63 -28.91 -2.89
C GLU A 79 24.69 -28.64 -1.80
N GLU A 80 25.98 -28.63 -2.14
CA GLU A 80 27.07 -28.33 -1.20
C GLU A 80 26.96 -26.95 -0.60
N VAL A 81 26.56 -25.95 -1.42
CA VAL A 81 26.32 -24.58 -0.96
C VAL A 81 25.14 -24.52 -0.02
N VAL A 82 24.05 -25.21 -0.36
CA VAL A 82 22.85 -25.26 0.48
C VAL A 82 23.17 -25.87 1.85
N GLN A 83 23.86 -27.00 1.86
CA GLN A 83 24.30 -27.68 3.10
C GLN A 83 25.26 -26.83 3.93
N ALA A 84 26.18 -26.11 3.29
CA ALA A 84 27.10 -25.20 3.97
C ALA A 84 26.32 -24.04 4.67
N LEU A 85 25.31 -23.52 3.99
CA LEU A 85 24.44 -22.46 4.55
C LEU A 85 23.56 -23.02 5.69
N GLU A 86 22.93 -24.18 5.51
CA GLU A 86 22.12 -24.84 6.56
C GLU A 86 22.96 -25.08 7.83
N LYS A 87 24.19 -25.53 7.66
CA LYS A 87 25.13 -25.78 8.78
C LYS A 87 25.56 -24.48 9.48
N LYS A 88 25.78 -23.42 8.70
CA LYS A 88 26.24 -22.12 9.23
C LYS A 88 25.09 -21.32 9.90
N PHE A 89 23.86 -21.50 9.41
CA PHE A 89 22.68 -20.75 9.88
C PHE A 89 21.54 -21.69 10.30
N PRO A 90 21.66 -22.40 11.41
CA PRO A 90 20.66 -23.39 11.87
C PRO A 90 19.30 -22.77 12.23
N ASN A 91 19.24 -21.47 12.46
CA ASN A 91 18.00 -20.73 12.76
C ASN A 91 17.19 -20.36 11.52
N LEU A 92 17.76 -20.51 10.31
CA LEU A 92 17.10 -20.26 9.05
C LEU A 92 16.65 -21.58 8.42
N LEU A 93 15.56 -21.53 7.67
CA LEU A 93 15.09 -22.69 6.92
C LEU A 93 15.34 -22.47 5.44
N PHE A 94 15.95 -23.46 4.80
CA PHE A 94 16.29 -23.42 3.39
C PHE A 94 15.48 -24.46 2.63
N SER A 95 14.91 -24.08 1.49
CA SER A 95 14.24 -25.00 0.57
C SER A 95 14.71 -24.73 -0.86
N PRO A 96 15.54 -25.58 -1.42
CA PRO A 96 15.99 -25.46 -2.80
C PRO A 96 14.85 -25.74 -3.77
N TYR A 97 14.86 -25.02 -4.90
CA TYR A 97 13.85 -25.19 -5.94
C TYR A 97 14.43 -25.20 -7.34
N LEU A 98 13.72 -25.86 -8.24
CA LEU A 98 13.84 -25.74 -9.68
C LEU A 98 12.56 -25.13 -10.23
N GLN A 99 12.65 -24.33 -11.28
CA GLN A 99 11.44 -23.79 -11.91
C GLN A 99 11.48 -24.00 -13.42
N THR A 100 10.32 -24.22 -14.00
CA THR A 100 10.17 -24.29 -15.45
C THR A 100 8.78 -23.78 -15.85
N GLN A 101 8.70 -23.21 -17.05
CA GLN A 101 7.44 -22.81 -17.64
C GLN A 101 6.79 -24.02 -18.32
N SER A 102 5.47 -24.12 -18.19
CA SER A 102 4.72 -25.18 -18.83
C SER A 102 3.33 -24.73 -19.27
N LEU A 103 2.80 -25.47 -20.23
CA LEU A 103 1.38 -25.43 -20.60
C LEU A 103 0.72 -26.69 -20.06
N ILE A 104 -0.24 -26.55 -19.17
CA ILE A 104 -1.05 -27.66 -18.69
C ILE A 104 -2.31 -27.78 -19.56
N LYS A 105 -2.55 -28.98 -20.06
CA LYS A 105 -3.68 -29.30 -20.95
C LYS A 105 -4.62 -30.26 -20.27
N SER A 106 -5.91 -29.90 -20.29
CA SER A 106 -7.03 -30.81 -20.01
C SER A 106 -7.71 -31.25 -21.30
N ALA A 107 -8.80 -32.00 -21.19
CA ALA A 107 -9.59 -32.41 -22.36
C ALA A 107 -10.16 -31.23 -23.17
N HIS A 108 -10.47 -30.11 -22.52
CA HIS A 108 -11.24 -29.01 -23.13
C HIS A 108 -10.51 -27.67 -23.14
N SER A 109 -9.46 -27.50 -22.34
CA SER A 109 -8.77 -26.22 -22.18
C SER A 109 -7.28 -26.40 -21.89
N MET A 110 -6.53 -25.30 -22.09
CA MET A 110 -5.09 -25.23 -21.88
C MET A 110 -4.78 -23.92 -21.17
N ASN A 111 -3.85 -23.96 -20.22
CA ASN A 111 -3.40 -22.77 -19.51
C ASN A 111 -1.88 -22.82 -19.32
N GLY A 112 -1.24 -21.63 -19.34
CA GLY A 112 0.18 -21.47 -19.04
C GLY A 112 0.43 -21.28 -17.56
N GLY A 113 1.58 -21.79 -17.09
CA GLY A 113 1.98 -21.56 -15.71
C GLY A 113 3.43 -21.94 -15.45
N VAL A 114 3.86 -21.74 -14.23
CA VAL A 114 5.19 -22.07 -13.73
C VAL A 114 5.07 -23.27 -12.80
N VAL A 115 5.88 -24.30 -13.07
CA VAL A 115 6.00 -25.45 -12.19
C VAL A 115 7.25 -25.28 -11.33
N PHE A 116 7.06 -25.28 -10.04
CA PHE A 116 8.14 -25.33 -9.05
C PHE A 116 8.39 -26.77 -8.64
N GLY A 117 9.59 -27.26 -8.91
CA GLY A 117 10.09 -28.51 -8.36
C GLY A 117 10.68 -28.24 -6.96
N VAL A 118 10.08 -28.81 -5.95
CA VAL A 118 10.47 -28.57 -4.55
C VAL A 118 10.59 -29.87 -3.76
N ASP A 119 11.34 -29.82 -2.66
CA ASP A 119 11.24 -30.85 -1.63
C ASP A 119 10.03 -30.51 -0.74
N PHE A 120 8.96 -31.24 -0.90
CA PHE A 120 7.72 -30.99 -0.13
C PHE A 120 7.92 -31.04 1.39
N SER A 121 8.91 -31.79 1.88
CA SER A 121 9.20 -31.88 3.31
C SER A 121 9.88 -30.62 3.86
N LYS A 122 10.72 -29.97 3.07
CA LYS A 122 11.37 -28.69 3.39
C LYS A 122 10.41 -27.53 3.12
N GLU A 123 9.78 -27.53 1.96
CA GLU A 123 8.93 -26.44 1.46
C GLU A 123 7.69 -26.19 2.37
N ARG A 124 7.03 -27.27 2.84
CA ARG A 124 5.90 -27.15 3.77
C ARG A 124 6.20 -26.42 5.08
N ARG A 125 7.49 -26.35 5.46
CA ARG A 125 7.92 -25.68 6.68
C ARG A 125 8.04 -24.18 6.53
N ILE A 126 8.14 -23.69 5.30
CA ILE A 126 8.36 -22.29 4.96
C ILE A 126 7.21 -21.67 4.17
N ASN A 127 6.36 -22.48 3.54
CA ASN A 127 5.21 -22.07 2.76
C ASN A 127 3.92 -22.60 3.40
N GLU A 128 3.18 -21.70 4.06
CA GLU A 128 1.94 -22.05 4.78
C GLU A 128 0.85 -22.54 3.84
N VAL A 129 0.74 -21.95 2.63
CA VAL A 129 -0.28 -22.33 1.64
C VAL A 129 -0.05 -23.76 1.18
N LEU A 130 1.19 -24.10 0.86
CA LEU A 130 1.54 -25.47 0.47
C LEU A 130 1.37 -26.45 1.65
N ASN A 131 1.70 -26.02 2.87
CA ASN A 131 1.49 -26.85 4.06
C ASN A 131 0.00 -27.18 4.27
N ASP A 132 -0.88 -26.20 4.08
CA ASP A 132 -2.33 -26.42 4.21
C ASP A 132 -2.88 -27.31 3.08
N ALA A 133 -2.41 -27.14 1.86
CA ALA A 133 -2.72 -28.03 0.76
C ALA A 133 -2.27 -29.47 1.05
N LEU A 134 -1.09 -29.65 1.64
CA LEU A 134 -0.54 -30.97 1.99
C LEU A 134 -1.25 -31.64 3.17
N LYS A 135 -1.87 -30.89 4.10
CA LYS A 135 -2.70 -31.45 5.17
C LYS A 135 -3.95 -32.16 4.61
N ASN A 136 -4.51 -31.58 3.54
CA ASN A 136 -5.71 -32.09 2.88
C ASN A 136 -5.41 -33.15 1.82
N THR A 137 -4.12 -33.41 1.54
CA THR A 137 -3.66 -34.37 0.54
C THR A 137 -3.04 -35.58 1.23
N ASN A 138 -3.27 -36.76 0.70
CA ASN A 138 -2.60 -37.97 1.20
C ASN A 138 -1.10 -37.90 0.86
N THR A 139 -0.29 -37.43 1.81
CA THR A 139 1.14 -37.20 1.64
C THR A 139 1.92 -38.44 1.26
N ASN A 140 1.50 -39.63 1.75
CA ASN A 140 2.15 -40.89 1.41
C ASN A 140 2.07 -41.20 -0.09
N ASP A 141 0.98 -40.84 -0.76
CA ASP A 141 0.81 -41.06 -2.19
C ASP A 141 1.57 -40.00 -3.00
N LEU A 142 1.73 -38.79 -2.46
CA LEU A 142 2.46 -37.71 -3.12
C LEU A 142 3.93 -38.07 -3.32
N PHE A 143 4.56 -38.73 -2.34
CA PHE A 143 5.98 -39.11 -2.37
C PHE A 143 6.28 -40.38 -3.18
N LYS A 144 5.28 -41.23 -3.44
CA LYS A 144 5.47 -42.49 -4.19
C LYS A 144 5.79 -42.28 -5.65
N ASN A 145 5.25 -41.23 -6.27
CA ASN A 145 5.45 -40.94 -7.69
C ASN A 145 5.99 -39.50 -7.86
N PRO A 146 7.16 -39.31 -8.45
CA PRO A 146 7.70 -37.94 -8.65
C PRO A 146 6.85 -37.08 -9.57
N PHE A 147 6.02 -37.68 -10.45
CA PHE A 147 5.13 -36.96 -11.37
C PHE A 147 3.74 -36.70 -10.77
N ASN A 148 3.68 -36.51 -9.47
CA ASN A 148 2.49 -35.97 -8.81
C ASN A 148 2.56 -34.43 -8.77
N LEU A 149 1.39 -33.77 -8.89
CA LEU A 149 1.27 -32.33 -9.02
C LEU A 149 0.27 -31.79 -8.02
N ILE A 150 0.64 -30.67 -7.40
CA ILE A 150 -0.27 -29.80 -6.66
C ILE A 150 -0.46 -28.55 -7.50
N VAL A 151 -1.71 -28.17 -7.77
CA VAL A 151 -2.08 -27.05 -8.64
C VAL A 151 -2.82 -25.99 -7.87
N GLY A 152 -2.78 -24.74 -8.34
CA GLY A 152 -3.65 -23.72 -7.76
C GLY A 152 -5.13 -24.06 -7.98
N LYS A 153 -5.96 -23.78 -6.99
CA LYS A 153 -7.39 -24.10 -6.98
C LYS A 153 -8.12 -23.46 -8.16
N SER A 154 -7.81 -22.21 -8.47
CA SER A 154 -8.40 -21.51 -9.62
C SER A 154 -8.02 -22.17 -10.96
N LEU A 155 -6.76 -22.63 -11.08
CA LEU A 155 -6.29 -23.36 -12.26
C LEU A 155 -7.03 -24.69 -12.41
N ARG A 156 -7.17 -25.45 -11.34
CA ARG A 156 -7.89 -26.72 -11.33
C ARG A 156 -9.33 -26.55 -11.82
N TYR A 157 -10.04 -25.57 -11.30
CA TYR A 157 -11.42 -25.27 -11.72
C TYR A 157 -11.50 -24.77 -13.17
N SER A 158 -10.61 -23.91 -13.61
CA SER A 158 -10.61 -23.37 -14.98
C SER A 158 -10.38 -24.45 -16.04
N LEU A 159 -9.63 -25.49 -15.68
CA LEU A 159 -9.32 -26.62 -16.54
C LEU A 159 -10.34 -27.79 -16.36
N ASN A 160 -11.30 -27.66 -15.46
CA ASN A 160 -12.25 -28.69 -15.08
C ASN A 160 -11.56 -30.04 -14.77
N LEU A 161 -10.54 -29.97 -13.90
CA LEU A 161 -9.75 -31.13 -13.48
C LEU A 161 -10.14 -31.61 -12.09
N ASP A 162 -10.31 -32.91 -11.94
CA ASP A 162 -10.55 -33.55 -10.66
C ASP A 162 -9.28 -34.03 -9.98
N LEU A 163 -9.37 -34.22 -8.65
CA LEU A 163 -8.27 -34.83 -7.90
C LEU A 163 -8.06 -36.28 -8.38
N ASN A 164 -6.82 -36.69 -8.44
CA ASN A 164 -6.34 -37.97 -9.02
C ASN A 164 -6.47 -38.08 -10.54
N GLN A 165 -6.97 -37.07 -11.22
CA GLN A 165 -6.98 -37.02 -12.67
C GLN A 165 -5.59 -36.78 -13.23
N LYS A 166 -5.32 -37.29 -14.43
CA LYS A 166 -4.07 -37.06 -15.15
C LYS A 166 -4.20 -35.85 -16.06
N ALA A 167 -3.16 -35.01 -16.09
CA ALA A 167 -3.04 -33.87 -16.99
C ALA A 167 -1.72 -33.95 -17.74
N ASP A 168 -1.71 -33.54 -19.01
CA ASP A 168 -0.50 -33.49 -19.82
C ASP A 168 0.10 -32.08 -19.70
N LEU A 169 1.38 -32.01 -19.31
CA LEU A 169 2.15 -30.79 -19.24
C LEU A 169 3.16 -30.75 -20.37
N PHE A 170 3.18 -29.63 -21.10
CA PHE A 170 4.14 -29.34 -22.16
C PHE A 170 5.13 -28.30 -21.63
N PHE A 171 6.39 -28.65 -21.64
CA PHE A 171 7.46 -27.83 -21.10
C PHE A 171 8.16 -27.03 -22.20
N THR A 172 8.79 -25.91 -21.83
CA THR A 172 9.58 -25.09 -22.79
C THR A 172 10.89 -25.75 -23.21
N GLU A 173 11.35 -26.74 -22.46
CA GLU A 173 12.49 -27.58 -22.81
C GLU A 173 12.17 -28.38 -24.06
N LEU A 174 13.15 -28.45 -24.96
CA LEU A 174 13.02 -29.15 -26.24
C LEU A 174 13.77 -30.47 -26.25
N GLU A 175 13.15 -31.46 -26.88
CA GLU A 175 13.85 -32.73 -27.16
C GLU A 175 13.89 -33.01 -28.67
N PRO A 176 15.01 -33.61 -29.17
CA PRO A 176 15.12 -33.98 -30.57
C PRO A 176 14.17 -35.18 -30.84
N THR A 177 13.28 -34.99 -31.80
CA THR A 177 12.35 -36.01 -32.29
C THR A 177 12.63 -36.22 -33.79
N GLY A 178 13.63 -37.04 -34.09
CA GLY A 178 14.10 -37.25 -35.47
C GLY A 178 14.70 -35.96 -36.07
N LEU A 179 14.01 -35.34 -37.04
CA LEU A 179 14.48 -34.12 -37.75
C LEU A 179 14.00 -32.80 -37.11
N THR A 180 13.20 -32.87 -36.04
CA THR A 180 12.61 -31.69 -35.43
C THR A 180 12.84 -31.65 -33.93
N LEU A 181 12.71 -30.44 -33.35
CA LEU A 181 12.70 -30.24 -31.89
C LEU A 181 11.23 -30.14 -31.42
N SER A 182 10.85 -30.93 -30.44
CA SER A 182 9.50 -30.91 -29.85
C SER A 182 9.56 -30.55 -28.38
N PRO A 183 8.56 -29.82 -27.84
CA PRO A 183 8.44 -29.59 -26.42
C PRO A 183 8.35 -30.92 -25.66
N ILE A 184 9.01 -31.02 -24.51
CA ILE A 184 8.91 -32.19 -23.66
C ILE A 184 7.52 -32.28 -23.10
N MET A 185 6.82 -33.38 -23.34
CA MET A 185 5.50 -33.68 -22.79
C MET A 185 5.64 -34.73 -21.68
N LYS A 186 5.06 -34.42 -20.52
CA LYS A 186 4.97 -35.37 -19.39
C LYS A 186 3.59 -35.36 -18.80
N ARG A 187 3.15 -36.54 -18.41
CA ARG A 187 1.85 -36.73 -17.76
C ARG A 187 1.99 -36.72 -16.26
N PHE A 188 1.28 -35.81 -15.61
CA PHE A 188 1.22 -35.65 -14.17
C PHE A 188 -0.14 -36.09 -13.62
N THR A 189 -0.15 -36.50 -12.35
CA THR A 189 -1.39 -36.81 -11.63
C THR A 189 -1.64 -35.69 -10.61
N ILE A 190 -2.83 -35.07 -10.64
CA ILE A 190 -3.20 -34.01 -9.73
C ILE A 190 -3.57 -34.62 -8.39
N LYS A 191 -2.77 -34.37 -7.36
CA LYS A 191 -2.95 -34.95 -6.03
C LYS A 191 -3.56 -33.98 -5.02
N GLY A 192 -3.46 -32.72 -5.27
CA GLY A 192 -4.00 -31.68 -4.39
C GLY A 192 -4.13 -30.34 -5.10
N ASP A 193 -4.80 -29.44 -4.44
CA ASP A 193 -4.86 -28.04 -4.84
C ASP A 193 -4.54 -27.12 -3.65
N PHE A 194 -4.04 -25.92 -3.96
CA PHE A 194 -3.79 -24.87 -2.99
C PHE A 194 -4.61 -23.63 -3.31
N ASP A 195 -4.90 -22.84 -2.29
CA ASP A 195 -5.62 -21.57 -2.37
C ASP A 195 -4.79 -20.50 -1.65
N SER A 196 -4.14 -19.64 -2.45
CA SER A 196 -3.31 -18.54 -1.92
C SER A 196 -4.14 -17.30 -1.52
N GLY A 197 -5.41 -17.27 -1.91
CA GLY A 197 -6.25 -16.09 -1.82
C GLY A 197 -5.95 -15.03 -2.88
N LEU A 198 -5.03 -15.30 -3.82
CA LEU A 198 -4.74 -14.48 -4.98
C LEU A 198 -4.92 -15.30 -6.26
N LYS A 199 -5.96 -14.98 -7.01
CA LYS A 199 -6.33 -15.71 -8.24
C LYS A 199 -5.18 -15.80 -9.25
N SER A 200 -4.33 -14.77 -9.35
CA SER A 200 -3.18 -14.75 -10.26
C SER A 200 -2.16 -15.85 -9.95
N TYR A 201 -1.85 -16.10 -8.68
CA TYR A 201 -0.98 -17.19 -8.27
C TYR A 201 -1.67 -18.54 -8.42
N ASP A 202 -2.94 -18.64 -8.02
CA ASP A 202 -3.73 -19.88 -8.12
C ASP A 202 -4.03 -20.29 -9.57
N MET A 203 -3.91 -19.35 -10.53
CA MET A 203 -4.04 -19.64 -11.96
C MET A 203 -2.71 -20.01 -12.64
N SER A 204 -1.56 -19.67 -12.02
CA SER A 204 -0.27 -19.72 -12.68
C SER A 204 0.73 -20.66 -12.03
N TYR A 205 0.59 -20.99 -10.76
CA TYR A 205 1.59 -21.76 -10.03
C TYR A 205 1.18 -23.21 -9.83
N MET A 206 2.18 -24.07 -9.93
CA MET A 206 2.06 -25.51 -9.72
C MET A 206 3.29 -26.01 -8.98
N TYR A 207 3.15 -27.04 -8.15
CA TYR A 207 4.23 -27.65 -7.39
C TYR A 207 4.36 -29.13 -7.73
N ALA A 208 5.59 -29.54 -8.06
CA ALA A 208 5.98 -30.90 -8.31
C ALA A 208 7.22 -31.27 -7.47
N SER A 209 7.64 -32.53 -7.50
CA SER A 209 8.88 -32.92 -6.84
C SER A 209 10.12 -32.36 -7.57
N LEU A 210 11.21 -32.09 -6.83
CA LEU A 210 12.52 -31.77 -7.40
C LEU A 210 12.98 -32.79 -8.45
N GLN A 211 12.77 -34.07 -8.15
CA GLN A 211 13.16 -35.18 -9.05
C GLN A 211 12.43 -35.13 -10.39
N ALA A 212 11.13 -34.77 -10.39
CA ALA A 212 10.36 -34.66 -11.64
C ALA A 212 10.94 -33.56 -12.55
N ILE A 213 11.16 -32.37 -11.99
CA ILE A 213 11.64 -31.21 -12.76
C ILE A 213 13.11 -31.40 -13.18
N SER A 214 13.96 -31.94 -12.30
CA SER A 214 15.33 -32.31 -12.64
C SER A 214 15.37 -33.28 -13.83
N THR A 215 14.52 -34.32 -13.84
CA THR A 215 14.40 -35.27 -14.94
C THR A 215 13.96 -34.61 -16.25
N ILE A 216 12.97 -33.73 -16.20
CA ILE A 216 12.47 -32.99 -17.37
C ILE A 216 13.53 -32.08 -17.95
N ARG A 217 14.21 -31.32 -17.11
CA ARG A 217 15.26 -30.38 -17.52
C ARG A 217 16.64 -31.07 -17.76
N ARG A 218 16.70 -32.38 -17.55
CA ARG A 218 17.95 -33.16 -17.67
C ARG A 218 19.10 -32.61 -16.85
N LEU A 219 18.79 -32.09 -15.67
CA LEU A 219 19.77 -31.55 -14.73
C LEU A 219 20.26 -32.67 -13.81
N PRO A 220 21.54 -32.65 -13.43
CA PRO A 220 22.02 -33.54 -12.37
C PRO A 220 21.32 -33.22 -11.05
N LEU A 221 21.10 -34.26 -10.24
CA LEU A 221 20.55 -34.09 -8.89
C LEU A 221 21.51 -33.23 -8.04
N GLY A 222 20.97 -32.32 -7.26
CA GLY A 222 21.75 -31.42 -6.41
C GLY A 222 22.16 -30.11 -7.06
N LEU A 223 21.57 -29.76 -8.23
CA LEU A 223 21.65 -28.45 -8.83
C LEU A 223 20.27 -27.77 -8.79
N TYR A 224 20.23 -26.51 -8.39
CA TYR A 224 19.03 -25.74 -8.15
C TYR A 224 19.06 -24.37 -8.84
N ASP A 225 17.92 -23.87 -9.25
CA ASP A 225 17.80 -22.50 -9.79
C ASP A 225 17.86 -21.44 -8.69
N GLY A 226 17.40 -21.82 -7.50
CA GLY A 226 17.42 -20.94 -6.35
C GLY A 226 17.09 -21.67 -5.05
N VAL A 227 17.10 -20.92 -3.95
CA VAL A 227 16.77 -21.43 -2.62
C VAL A 227 15.84 -20.44 -1.93
N HIS A 228 14.67 -20.90 -1.55
CA HIS A 228 13.78 -20.15 -0.69
C HIS A 228 14.30 -20.18 0.74
N VAL A 229 14.34 -19.04 1.40
CA VAL A 229 14.86 -18.93 2.77
C VAL A 229 13.82 -18.28 3.67
N TYR A 230 13.43 -18.98 4.69
CA TYR A 230 12.57 -18.44 5.74
C TYR A 230 13.42 -17.85 6.87
N SER A 231 13.11 -16.62 7.22
CA SER A 231 13.69 -15.88 8.34
C SER A 231 12.61 -15.12 9.08
N LYS A 232 12.75 -15.01 10.41
CA LYS A 232 11.90 -14.15 11.25
C LYS A 232 12.30 -12.68 11.17
N THR A 233 13.55 -12.39 10.77
CA THR A 233 14.12 -11.04 10.66
C THR A 233 14.83 -10.83 9.32
N PRO A 234 14.10 -10.94 8.19
CA PRO A 234 14.72 -11.01 6.86
C PRO A 234 15.56 -9.77 6.51
N MET A 235 15.14 -8.58 6.96
CA MET A 235 15.88 -7.34 6.70
C MET A 235 17.27 -7.29 7.37
N LYS A 236 17.45 -8.02 8.48
CA LYS A 236 18.77 -8.13 9.14
C LYS A 236 19.57 -9.30 8.57
N ASP A 237 18.91 -10.42 8.33
CA ASP A 237 19.55 -11.65 7.92
C ASP A 237 20.07 -11.61 6.49
N ILE A 238 19.47 -10.76 5.63
CA ILE A 238 19.93 -10.58 4.24
C ILE A 238 21.39 -10.13 4.16
N GLU A 239 21.80 -9.19 5.02
CA GLU A 239 23.20 -8.71 5.01
C GLU A 239 24.17 -9.76 5.55
N ILE A 240 23.74 -10.52 6.54
CA ILE A 240 24.54 -11.62 7.12
C ILE A 240 24.73 -12.72 6.08
N LEU A 241 23.66 -13.12 5.38
CA LEU A 241 23.71 -14.11 4.32
C LEU A 241 24.53 -13.62 3.12
N ARG A 242 24.38 -12.35 2.71
CA ARG A 242 25.16 -11.75 1.62
C ARG A 242 26.66 -11.79 1.92
N ASN A 243 27.06 -11.49 3.13
CA ASN A 243 28.46 -11.56 3.55
C ASN A 243 28.97 -13.01 3.63
N ALA A 244 28.11 -13.95 4.05
CA ALA A 244 28.45 -15.36 4.06
C ALA A 244 28.67 -15.92 2.65
N LEU A 245 27.82 -15.55 1.70
CA LEU A 245 27.97 -15.95 0.29
C LEU A 245 29.27 -15.45 -0.31
N LYS A 246 29.70 -14.24 0.00
CA LYS A 246 31.03 -13.71 -0.43
C LYS A 246 32.19 -14.52 0.13
N THR A 247 32.05 -15.01 1.37
CA THR A 247 33.10 -15.79 2.05
C THR A 247 33.23 -17.22 1.47
N ILE A 248 32.12 -17.81 1.01
CA ILE A 248 32.04 -19.13 0.39
C ILE A 248 32.61 -19.11 -1.05
N ASN A 249 32.97 -17.92 -1.56
CA ASN A 249 33.64 -17.71 -2.87
C ASN A 249 32.80 -18.20 -4.08
N HIS A 250 31.47 -18.24 -3.95
CA HIS A 250 30.60 -18.58 -5.06
C HIS A 250 30.20 -17.33 -5.84
N HIS A 251 30.95 -17.04 -6.90
CA HIS A 251 30.60 -16.00 -7.85
C HIS A 251 29.29 -16.37 -8.58
N GLY A 252 28.35 -15.40 -8.63
CA GLY A 252 27.11 -15.57 -9.38
C GLY A 252 25.89 -15.99 -8.53
N ILE A 253 26.04 -16.12 -7.21
CA ILE A 253 24.88 -16.31 -6.31
C ILE A 253 24.54 -14.99 -5.63
N GLY A 254 23.34 -14.52 -5.88
CA GLY A 254 22.76 -13.35 -5.23
C GLY A 254 21.74 -13.73 -4.17
N ILE A 255 21.39 -12.77 -3.33
CA ILE A 255 20.29 -12.87 -2.38
C ILE A 255 19.44 -11.63 -2.48
N GLU A 256 18.15 -11.81 -2.54
CA GLU A 256 17.17 -10.73 -2.53
C GLU A 256 16.03 -11.03 -1.57
N GLY A 257 15.45 -9.97 -1.02
CA GLY A 257 14.24 -10.05 -0.21
C GLY A 257 13.00 -9.83 -1.07
N TRP A 258 11.85 -10.30 -0.59
CA TRP A 258 10.55 -10.11 -1.24
C TRP A 258 10.27 -8.64 -1.60
N TRP A 259 10.74 -7.69 -0.78
CA TRP A 259 10.60 -6.25 -1.04
C TRP A 259 11.45 -5.76 -2.21
N GLN A 260 12.54 -6.45 -2.55
CA GLN A 260 13.38 -6.15 -3.71
C GLN A 260 12.81 -6.75 -4.99
N GLN A 261 12.30 -7.98 -4.91
CA GLN A 261 11.61 -8.66 -6.03
C GLN A 261 10.39 -7.88 -6.49
N ASN A 262 9.64 -7.30 -5.54
CA ASN A 262 8.44 -6.52 -5.81
C ASN A 262 8.68 -5.00 -5.72
N GLY A 263 9.95 -4.56 -5.76
CA GLY A 263 10.34 -3.17 -5.53
C GLY A 263 9.66 -2.17 -6.46
N ASN A 264 9.48 -2.51 -7.72
CA ASN A 264 8.79 -1.65 -8.68
C ASN A 264 7.31 -1.45 -8.31
N PHE A 265 6.65 -2.49 -7.82
CA PHE A 265 5.26 -2.42 -7.37
C PHE A 265 5.12 -1.52 -6.14
N PHE A 266 5.95 -1.74 -5.11
CA PHE A 266 5.93 -0.90 -3.90
C PHE A 266 6.33 0.55 -4.19
N SER A 267 7.32 0.77 -5.06
CA SER A 267 7.71 2.10 -5.48
C SER A 267 6.59 2.83 -6.22
N ALA A 268 5.84 2.13 -7.07
CA ALA A 268 4.68 2.69 -7.77
C ALA A 268 3.57 3.07 -6.78
N MET A 269 3.26 2.20 -5.81
CA MET A 269 2.26 2.47 -4.77
C MET A 269 2.66 3.67 -3.88
N GLU A 270 3.95 3.76 -3.52
CA GLU A 270 4.45 4.89 -2.74
C GLU A 270 4.37 6.20 -3.52
N LEU A 271 4.69 6.17 -4.81
CA LEU A 271 4.57 7.33 -5.69
C LEU A 271 3.11 7.76 -5.83
N GLU A 272 2.18 6.81 -6.03
CA GLU A 272 0.74 7.08 -6.07
C GLU A 272 0.25 7.71 -4.77
N LYS A 273 0.64 7.15 -3.62
CA LYS A 273 0.32 7.70 -2.29
C LYS A 273 0.82 9.15 -2.14
N ARG A 274 2.06 9.43 -2.55
CA ARG A 274 2.63 10.78 -2.49
C ARG A 274 1.88 11.75 -3.42
N ALA A 275 1.56 11.29 -4.63
CA ALA A 275 0.81 12.10 -5.58
C ALA A 275 -0.60 12.44 -5.05
N LEU A 276 -1.32 11.47 -4.50
CA LEU A 276 -2.62 11.68 -3.86
C LEU A 276 -2.53 12.66 -2.69
N PHE A 277 -1.53 12.52 -1.82
CA PHE A 277 -1.31 13.43 -0.71
C PHE A 277 -1.13 14.87 -1.19
N ILE A 278 -0.29 15.10 -2.21
CA ILE A 278 -0.06 16.42 -2.78
C ILE A 278 -1.35 17.00 -3.39
N VAL A 279 -2.07 16.22 -4.20
CA VAL A 279 -3.33 16.66 -4.84
C VAL A 279 -4.38 17.02 -3.78
N LEU A 280 -4.55 16.19 -2.77
CA LEU A 280 -5.52 16.44 -1.70
C LEU A 280 -5.11 17.64 -0.82
N MET A 281 -3.80 17.85 -0.59
CA MET A 281 -3.29 19.04 0.07
C MET A 281 -3.58 20.32 -0.74
N LEU A 282 -3.48 20.26 -2.07
CA LEU A 282 -3.88 21.38 -2.95
C LEU A 282 -5.38 21.68 -2.85
N ILE A 283 -6.22 20.66 -2.65
CA ILE A 283 -7.67 20.85 -2.40
C ILE A 283 -7.89 21.61 -1.09
N ILE A 284 -7.16 21.26 -0.02
CA ILE A 284 -7.21 22.00 1.25
C ILE A 284 -6.72 23.44 1.05
N LEU A 285 -5.66 23.65 0.27
CA LEU A 285 -5.18 24.99 -0.09
C LEU A 285 -6.27 25.79 -0.82
N MET A 286 -6.93 25.21 -1.83
CA MET A 286 -8.03 25.86 -2.54
C MET A 286 -9.19 26.19 -1.61
N ALA A 287 -9.57 25.27 -0.72
CA ALA A 287 -10.60 25.54 0.28
C ALA A 287 -10.20 26.70 1.22
N SER A 288 -8.93 26.80 1.56
CA SER A 288 -8.41 27.86 2.41
C SER A 288 -8.38 29.25 1.75
N LEU A 289 -8.37 29.32 0.41
CA LEU A 289 -8.50 30.59 -0.31
C LEU A 289 -9.89 31.25 -0.02
N ASN A 290 -10.90 30.44 0.27
CA ASN A 290 -12.20 30.96 0.71
C ASN A 290 -12.11 31.66 2.08
N ILE A 291 -11.16 31.27 2.95
CA ILE A 291 -10.88 32.00 4.19
C ILE A 291 -10.34 33.39 3.88
N ILE A 292 -9.42 33.53 2.91
CA ILE A 292 -8.89 34.81 2.47
C ILE A 292 -10.02 35.72 1.99
N SER A 293 -10.85 35.22 1.08
CA SER A 293 -11.99 35.97 0.52
C SER A 293 -13.00 36.39 1.57
N SER A 294 -13.37 35.45 2.45
CA SER A 294 -14.31 35.71 3.57
C SER A 294 -13.77 36.77 4.53
N LEU A 295 -12.51 36.64 4.97
CA LEU A 295 -11.89 37.62 5.88
C LEU A 295 -11.72 38.99 5.23
N LEU A 296 -11.31 39.06 3.95
CA LEU A 296 -11.23 40.34 3.24
C LEU A 296 -12.59 41.02 3.17
N MET A 297 -13.64 40.27 2.94
CA MET A 297 -15.00 40.78 2.91
C MET A 297 -15.43 41.29 4.28
N VAL A 298 -15.14 40.54 5.36
CA VAL A 298 -15.38 41.02 6.74
C VAL A 298 -14.66 42.33 7.00
N VAL A 299 -13.35 42.38 6.63
CA VAL A 299 -12.52 43.60 6.81
C VAL A 299 -13.11 44.80 6.07
N MET A 300 -13.52 44.61 4.80
CA MET A 300 -14.07 45.69 4.00
C MET A 300 -15.41 46.19 4.53
N ASN A 301 -16.27 45.30 4.98
CA ASN A 301 -17.58 45.67 5.54
C ASN A 301 -17.47 46.32 6.94
N ARG A 302 -16.47 45.93 7.71
CA ARG A 302 -16.22 46.49 9.05
C ARG A 302 -15.19 47.62 9.07
N ARG A 303 -14.82 48.16 7.89
CA ARG A 303 -13.79 49.21 7.79
C ARG A 303 -14.07 50.44 8.63
N LYS A 304 -15.34 50.87 8.75
CA LYS A 304 -15.76 52.01 9.61
C LYS A 304 -15.56 51.69 11.09
N GLU A 305 -16.00 50.51 11.54
CA GLU A 305 -15.76 50.08 12.92
C GLU A 305 -14.25 49.99 13.24
N ILE A 306 -13.44 49.51 12.30
CA ILE A 306 -11.96 49.45 12.44
C ILE A 306 -11.38 50.86 12.53
N ALA A 307 -11.83 51.81 11.69
CA ALA A 307 -11.38 53.22 11.74
C ALA A 307 -11.75 53.90 13.08
N LEU A 308 -12.96 53.64 13.60
CA LEU A 308 -13.37 54.12 14.94
C LEU A 308 -12.49 53.53 16.05
N LEU A 309 -12.17 52.23 15.99
CA LEU A 309 -11.27 51.61 16.96
C LEU A 309 -9.86 52.22 16.94
N PHE A 310 -9.35 52.57 15.75
CA PHE A 310 -8.07 53.28 15.64
C PHE A 310 -8.15 54.71 16.24
N SER A 311 -9.24 55.46 16.02
CA SER A 311 -9.44 56.79 16.63
C SER A 311 -9.60 56.74 18.14
N MET A 312 -10.10 55.59 18.69
CA MET A 312 -10.13 55.32 20.13
C MET A 312 -8.82 54.80 20.72
N GLY A 313 -7.77 54.70 19.92
CA GLY A 313 -6.41 54.34 20.38
C GLY A 313 -6.03 52.88 20.26
N SER A 314 -6.80 52.03 19.53
CA SER A 314 -6.44 50.66 19.25
C SER A 314 -5.18 50.62 18.36
N SER A 315 -4.25 49.69 18.65
CA SER A 315 -3.05 49.55 17.88
C SER A 315 -3.26 48.68 16.62
N GLN A 316 -2.46 48.91 15.57
CA GLN A 316 -2.44 48.08 14.36
C GLN A 316 -2.26 46.58 14.68
N LYS A 317 -1.39 46.28 15.68
CA LYS A 317 -1.12 44.90 16.11
C LYS A 317 -2.35 44.21 16.75
N GLU A 318 -3.22 44.97 17.44
CA GLU A 318 -4.44 44.45 18.04
C GLU A 318 -5.46 44.07 16.94
N ILE A 319 -5.65 44.95 15.98
CA ILE A 319 -6.53 44.68 14.83
C ILE A 319 -6.00 43.49 14.00
N GLN A 320 -4.71 43.47 13.70
CA GLN A 320 -4.09 42.36 12.98
C GLN A 320 -4.33 41.03 13.73
N LYS A 321 -4.06 40.96 15.03
CA LYS A 321 -4.27 39.77 15.85
C LYS A 321 -5.73 39.34 15.88
N THR A 322 -6.68 40.29 15.95
CA THR A 322 -8.11 40.01 15.96
C THR A 322 -8.51 39.24 14.68
N PHE A 323 -8.15 39.78 13.51
CA PHE A 323 -8.50 39.14 12.24
C PHE A 323 -7.71 37.87 11.98
N PHE A 324 -6.46 37.78 12.44
CA PHE A 324 -5.67 36.55 12.37
C PHE A 324 -6.29 35.42 13.20
N TYR A 325 -6.68 35.70 14.44
CA TYR A 325 -7.35 34.71 15.27
C TYR A 325 -8.75 34.36 14.75
N LEU A 326 -9.48 35.32 14.18
CA LEU A 326 -10.79 35.06 13.56
C LEU A 326 -10.66 34.05 12.43
N GLY A 327 -9.70 34.23 11.51
CA GLY A 327 -9.44 33.30 10.42
C GLY A 327 -8.97 31.93 10.90
N ASN A 328 -8.09 31.92 11.89
CA ASN A 328 -7.62 30.67 12.50
C ASN A 328 -8.76 29.91 13.20
N ILE A 329 -9.70 30.57 13.87
CA ILE A 329 -10.86 29.90 14.50
C ILE A 329 -11.75 29.26 13.44
N ILE A 330 -12.01 29.94 12.32
CA ILE A 330 -12.78 29.39 11.22
C ILE A 330 -12.06 28.20 10.61
N GLY A 331 -10.78 28.37 10.27
CA GLY A 331 -10.01 27.32 9.60
C GLY A 331 -9.69 26.12 10.50
N LEU A 332 -9.18 26.35 11.74
CA LEU A 332 -8.89 25.27 12.69
C LEU A 332 -10.15 24.57 13.17
N GLY A 333 -11.27 25.31 13.32
CA GLY A 333 -12.58 24.71 13.56
C GLY A 333 -12.99 23.76 12.44
N GLY A 334 -12.73 24.18 11.17
CA GLY A 334 -12.91 23.32 10.00
C GLY A 334 -12.02 22.08 10.04
N VAL A 335 -10.73 22.24 10.38
CA VAL A 335 -9.80 21.09 10.54
C VAL A 335 -10.33 20.14 11.62
N ALA A 336 -10.71 20.64 12.79
CA ALA A 336 -11.22 19.81 13.88
C ALA A 336 -12.49 19.05 13.48
N LEU A 337 -13.45 19.73 12.83
CA LEU A 337 -14.63 19.07 12.29
C LEU A 337 -14.27 18.03 11.22
N GLY A 338 -13.32 18.33 10.34
CA GLY A 338 -12.81 17.42 9.30
C GLY A 338 -12.24 16.13 9.89
N VAL A 339 -11.47 16.24 10.97
CA VAL A 339 -10.95 15.08 11.71
C VAL A 339 -12.10 14.24 12.29
N VAL A 340 -13.09 14.87 12.95
CA VAL A 340 -14.25 14.14 13.49
C VAL A 340 -15.03 13.43 12.39
N LEU A 341 -15.26 14.12 11.27
CA LEU A 341 -15.95 13.54 10.11
C LEU A 341 -15.13 12.41 9.47
N ALA A 342 -13.79 12.50 9.44
CA ALA A 342 -12.92 11.45 8.93
C ALA A 342 -13.05 10.17 9.77
N PHE A 343 -12.97 10.26 11.09
CA PHE A 343 -13.17 9.10 11.97
C PHE A 343 -14.58 8.53 11.86
N LEU A 344 -15.60 9.38 11.76
CA LEU A 344 -16.97 8.94 11.55
C LEU A 344 -17.12 8.21 10.21
N SER A 345 -16.55 8.76 9.14
CA SER A 345 -16.57 8.14 7.80
C SER A 345 -15.85 6.80 7.77
N MET A 346 -14.67 6.70 8.39
CA MET A 346 -13.94 5.43 8.51
C MET A 346 -14.74 4.40 9.31
N TYR A 347 -15.38 4.81 10.41
CA TYR A 347 -16.25 3.92 11.19
C TYR A 347 -17.44 3.43 10.36
N LEU A 348 -18.13 4.31 9.64
CA LEU A 348 -19.24 3.94 8.78
C LEU A 348 -18.81 2.98 7.66
N LEU A 349 -17.65 3.23 7.02
CA LEU A 349 -17.11 2.35 5.98
C LEU A 349 -16.67 0.98 6.52
N SER A 350 -16.24 0.91 7.79
CA SER A 350 -15.86 -0.35 8.42
C SER A 350 -17.07 -1.21 8.83
N VAL A 351 -18.16 -0.58 9.27
CA VAL A 351 -19.38 -1.27 9.73
C VAL A 351 -20.28 -1.64 8.56
N PHE A 352 -20.43 -0.74 7.61
CA PHE A 352 -21.26 -0.95 6.43
C PHE A 352 -20.38 -1.19 5.21
N PRO A 353 -20.41 -2.40 4.60
CA PRO A 353 -19.63 -2.70 3.40
C PRO A 353 -20.26 -2.02 2.16
N ILE A 354 -20.24 -0.68 2.14
CA ILE A 354 -20.79 0.15 1.05
C ILE A 354 -20.00 -0.11 -0.24
N ILE A 355 -18.69 -0.34 -0.11
CA ILE A 355 -17.79 -0.64 -1.21
C ILE A 355 -17.32 -2.08 -1.03
N SER A 356 -17.84 -2.99 -1.87
CA SER A 356 -17.37 -4.37 -1.94
C SER A 356 -16.26 -4.46 -2.99
N LEU A 357 -15.10 -4.96 -2.59
CA LEU A 357 -14.00 -5.23 -3.52
C LEU A 357 -14.19 -6.63 -4.14
N PRO A 358 -13.89 -6.81 -5.45
CA PRO A 358 -13.89 -8.15 -6.05
C PRO A 358 -12.84 -9.02 -5.36
N ALA A 359 -13.28 -10.03 -4.58
CA ALA A 359 -12.39 -10.94 -3.87
C ALA A 359 -11.43 -11.67 -4.80
N ASP A 360 -11.84 -11.93 -6.03
CA ASP A 360 -11.04 -12.57 -7.08
C ASP A 360 -9.77 -11.80 -7.45
N VAL A 361 -9.80 -10.46 -7.31
CA VAL A 361 -8.68 -9.57 -7.70
C VAL A 361 -7.89 -9.14 -6.47
N TYR A 362 -8.60 -8.71 -5.42
CA TYR A 362 -7.97 -8.12 -4.23
C TYR A 362 -7.82 -9.11 -3.09
N GLY A 363 -8.46 -10.29 -3.19
CA GLY A 363 -8.47 -11.32 -2.14
C GLY A 363 -9.18 -10.90 -0.85
N ILE A 364 -9.85 -9.76 -0.82
CA ILE A 364 -10.61 -9.21 0.31
C ILE A 364 -11.95 -8.69 -0.20
N ASN A 365 -12.98 -8.82 0.64
CA ASN A 365 -14.34 -8.37 0.32
C ASN A 365 -14.66 -6.99 0.86
N THR A 366 -13.91 -6.52 1.86
CA THR A 366 -14.13 -5.25 2.55
C THR A 366 -12.98 -4.30 2.31
N LEU A 367 -13.27 -2.99 2.30
CA LEU A 367 -12.26 -1.96 2.13
C LEU A 367 -11.34 -1.91 3.37
N PRO A 368 -10.04 -2.19 3.26
CA PRO A 368 -9.13 -2.12 4.39
C PRO A 368 -8.84 -0.67 4.73
N LEU A 369 -8.98 -0.32 6.00
CA LEU A 369 -8.70 1.03 6.52
C LEU A 369 -7.56 0.95 7.54
N ASP A 370 -6.46 1.64 7.27
CA ASP A 370 -5.33 1.73 8.18
C ASP A 370 -4.81 3.16 8.25
N LEU A 371 -4.99 3.80 9.40
CA LEU A 371 -4.54 5.17 9.60
C LEU A 371 -3.11 5.21 10.13
N SER A 372 -2.17 5.58 9.28
CA SER A 372 -0.78 5.83 9.69
C SER A 372 -0.69 7.11 10.54
N LEU A 373 -0.06 7.01 11.71
CA LEU A 373 0.17 8.15 12.59
C LEU A 373 0.99 9.26 11.88
N MET A 374 1.92 8.87 11.03
CA MET A 374 2.75 9.81 10.25
C MET A 374 1.90 10.62 9.26
N ASP A 375 1.03 9.94 8.49
CA ASP A 375 0.17 10.61 7.51
C ASP A 375 -0.86 11.52 8.19
N PHE A 376 -1.41 11.07 9.32
CA PHE A 376 -2.33 11.85 10.13
C PHE A 376 -1.66 13.13 10.66
N THR A 377 -0.47 13.01 11.25
CA THR A 377 0.26 14.18 11.77
C THR A 377 0.69 15.14 10.67
N LEU A 378 1.16 14.64 9.53
CA LEU A 378 1.49 15.48 8.36
C LEU A 378 0.27 16.22 7.82
N THR A 379 -0.87 15.55 7.76
CA THR A 379 -2.15 16.19 7.35
C THR A 379 -2.53 17.32 8.29
N LEU A 380 -2.46 17.10 9.59
CA LEU A 380 -2.79 18.13 10.58
C LEU A 380 -1.83 19.32 10.50
N ILE A 381 -0.52 19.06 10.50
CA ILE A 381 0.48 20.11 10.44
C ILE A 381 0.34 20.91 9.15
N GLY A 382 0.22 20.24 8.00
CA GLY A 382 0.02 20.88 6.71
C GLY A 382 -1.24 21.74 6.67
N SER A 383 -2.37 21.23 7.17
CA SER A 383 -3.63 21.99 7.23
C SER A 383 -3.53 23.22 8.15
N ILE A 384 -2.88 23.10 9.31
CA ILE A 384 -2.66 24.22 10.24
C ILE A 384 -1.80 25.30 9.60
N ILE A 385 -0.73 24.91 8.90
CA ILE A 385 0.14 25.85 8.18
C ILE A 385 -0.65 26.58 7.09
N ILE A 386 -1.39 25.86 6.27
CA ILE A 386 -2.20 26.43 5.18
C ILE A 386 -3.23 27.43 5.74
N VAL A 387 -3.96 27.07 6.79
CA VAL A 387 -4.93 27.96 7.46
C VAL A 387 -4.24 29.20 8.03
N GLY A 388 -3.09 29.05 8.68
CA GLY A 388 -2.32 30.15 9.23
C GLY A 388 -1.86 31.14 8.16
N LEU A 389 -1.31 30.63 7.05
CA LEU A 389 -0.90 31.45 5.91
C LEU A 389 -2.08 32.17 5.26
N SER A 390 -3.21 31.47 5.08
CA SER A 390 -4.43 32.07 4.50
C SER A 390 -5.04 33.14 5.39
N SER A 391 -4.90 33.03 6.69
CA SER A 391 -5.41 34.04 7.64
C SER A 391 -4.48 35.25 7.76
N TYR A 392 -3.19 35.11 7.43
CA TYR A 392 -2.16 36.15 7.63
C TYR A 392 -2.38 37.36 6.70
N TYR A 393 -2.58 37.13 5.40
CA TYR A 393 -2.70 38.20 4.42
C TYR A 393 -3.89 39.15 4.70
N PRO A 394 -5.14 38.65 4.91
CA PRO A 394 -6.28 39.52 5.24
C PRO A 394 -6.09 40.27 6.57
N SER A 395 -5.50 39.61 7.56
CA SER A 395 -5.25 40.24 8.87
C SER A 395 -4.27 41.42 8.78
N LYS A 396 -3.23 41.27 7.97
CA LYS A 396 -2.28 42.36 7.70
C LYS A 396 -2.97 43.51 6.96
N LYS A 397 -3.83 43.23 5.98
CA LYS A 397 -4.57 44.25 5.25
C LYS A 397 -5.54 45.02 6.17
N ALA A 398 -6.17 44.35 7.14
CA ALA A 398 -7.04 44.98 8.14
C ALA A 398 -6.29 45.99 9.02
N SER A 399 -5.04 45.72 9.36
CA SER A 399 -4.24 46.60 10.21
C SER A 399 -3.70 47.88 9.52
N HIS A 400 -3.82 47.96 8.18
CA HIS A 400 -3.34 49.09 7.38
C HIS A 400 -4.49 49.91 6.77
N ILE A 401 -5.70 49.84 7.35
CA ILE A 401 -6.83 50.68 6.96
C ILE A 401 -6.51 52.11 7.40
N ASP A 402 -6.59 53.06 6.46
CA ASP A 402 -6.44 54.47 6.76
C ASP A 402 -7.74 55.02 7.39
N ALA A 403 -7.69 55.26 8.71
CA ALA A 403 -8.80 55.75 9.47
C ALA A 403 -9.27 57.15 9.01
N LEU A 404 -8.28 58.01 8.61
CA LEU A 404 -8.61 59.41 8.18
C LEU A 404 -9.38 59.39 6.86
N SER A 405 -8.97 58.59 5.90
CA SER A 405 -9.65 58.49 4.60
C SER A 405 -11.05 57.89 4.71
N VAL A 406 -11.24 56.90 5.61
CA VAL A 406 -12.52 56.21 5.81
C VAL A 406 -13.53 57.13 6.53
N LEU A 407 -13.09 57.93 7.51
CA LEU A 407 -13.96 58.84 8.27
C LEU A 407 -14.23 60.17 7.55
N ARG A 408 -13.35 60.60 6.60
CA ARG A 408 -13.51 61.82 5.83
C ARG A 408 -14.45 61.69 4.61
N ASN A 409 -14.51 60.51 4.04
CA ASN A 409 -15.31 60.24 2.80
C ASN A 409 -16.79 59.93 3.13
N GLU A 410 -17.27 60.42 4.24
CA GLU A 410 -18.68 60.63 4.59
C GLU A 410 -18.96 62.12 4.67
#